data_f4e153fecb625aa3b6a0f0271339cf50
#
_entry.id   f4e153fecb625aa3b6a0f0271339cf50
#
_cell.length_a   1.000
_cell.length_b   1.000
_cell.length_c   1.000
_cell.angle_alpha   90.00
_cell.angle_beta   90.00
_cell.angle_gamma   90.00
#
_symmetry.space_group_name_H-M   'P 1'
#
loop_
_entity.id
_entity.type
_entity.pdbx_description
1 polymer ?
#
loop_
_entity_poly.entity_id
_entity_poly.type
_entity_poly.pdbx_seq_one_letter_code
_entity_poly.pdbx_strand_id
1 'polypeptide(L)'
;MTLLKLTIGGWILGVATVALAQDGGTQVWGVRVLATDVETIATFYEKAFGMSEVARPVNSATTKEIILNFGQTPDLARRAATTPVVIYTRPAAALAGAMASLIVRVPDLDKAIESVKANGGTLTRPPGRNDVVQLRFAFVKDPDGNQIELVMDVK
;
A
#
# COMPACT_ATOMS: atom_id res chain seq x y z
N MET A 1 -24.78 67.27 -4.45
CA MET A 1 -24.20 66.36 -3.42
C MET A 1 -24.33 64.93 -3.93
N THR A 2 -23.30 64.47 -4.60
CA THR A 2 -23.31 63.18 -5.33
C THR A 2 -22.52 62.18 -4.50
N LEU A 3 -23.19 61.12 -3.99
CA LEU A 3 -22.56 60.07 -3.25
C LEU A 3 -21.84 59.07 -4.18
N LEU A 4 -20.52 58.99 -4.02
CA LEU A 4 -19.65 58.03 -4.70
C LEU A 4 -19.72 56.67 -3.98
N LYS A 5 -20.28 55.64 -4.64
CA LYS A 5 -20.27 54.26 -4.15
C LYS A 5 -18.90 53.64 -4.44
N LEU A 6 -18.15 53.33 -3.39
CA LEU A 6 -16.90 52.58 -3.46
C LEU A 6 -17.22 51.08 -3.46
N THR A 7 -17.01 50.42 -4.61
CA THR A 7 -17.11 48.96 -4.74
C THR A 7 -15.76 48.37 -4.38
N ILE A 8 -15.70 47.63 -3.27
CA ILE A 8 -14.52 46.86 -2.87
C ILE A 8 -14.54 45.52 -3.64
N GLY A 9 -13.71 45.45 -4.68
CA GLY A 9 -13.47 44.20 -5.41
C GLY A 9 -12.63 43.24 -4.55
N GLY A 10 -13.24 42.15 -4.10
CA GLY A 10 -12.52 41.07 -3.41
C GLY A 10 -11.63 40.31 -4.38
N TRP A 11 -10.33 40.36 -4.15
CA TRP A 11 -9.37 39.50 -4.83
C TRP A 11 -9.40 38.13 -4.18
N ILE A 12 -9.95 37.13 -4.86
CA ILE A 12 -9.79 35.72 -4.48
C ILE A 12 -8.39 35.33 -4.93
N LEU A 13 -7.47 35.24 -3.96
CA LEU A 13 -6.17 34.58 -4.16
C LEU A 13 -6.43 33.10 -4.37
N GLY A 14 -6.50 32.68 -5.62
CA GLY A 14 -6.46 31.28 -6.00
C GLY A 14 -5.09 30.72 -5.63
N VAL A 15 -5.04 29.88 -4.58
CA VAL A 15 -3.86 29.08 -4.31
C VAL A 15 -3.77 28.02 -5.40
N ALA A 16 -2.96 28.30 -6.42
CA ALA A 16 -2.58 27.27 -7.39
C ALA A 16 -1.71 26.24 -6.66
N THR A 17 -2.29 25.09 -6.35
CA THR A 17 -1.51 23.91 -5.98
C THR A 17 -0.69 23.52 -7.20
N VAL A 18 0.60 23.88 -7.18
CA VAL A 18 1.57 23.34 -8.13
C VAL A 18 1.72 21.86 -7.79
N ALA A 19 1.04 20.99 -8.55
CA ALA A 19 1.38 19.60 -8.60
C ALA A 19 2.81 19.54 -9.16
N LEU A 20 3.80 19.26 -8.31
CA LEU A 20 5.13 18.90 -8.75
C LEU A 20 4.98 17.65 -9.61
N ALA A 21 5.05 17.81 -10.93
CA ALA A 21 5.27 16.71 -11.84
C ALA A 21 6.55 16.04 -11.37
N GLN A 22 6.50 14.77 -10.95
CA GLN A 22 7.69 13.98 -10.73
C GLN A 22 8.41 13.92 -12.07
N ASP A 23 9.59 14.53 -12.14
CA ASP A 23 10.49 14.31 -13.26
C ASP A 23 10.60 12.80 -13.45
N GLY A 24 10.41 12.31 -14.72
CA GLY A 24 10.35 10.89 -15.06
C GLY A 24 11.66 10.13 -14.81
N GLY A 25 12.30 10.35 -13.66
CA GLY A 25 13.47 9.64 -13.18
C GLY A 25 13.17 8.19 -12.81
N THR A 26 14.20 7.37 -12.68
CA THR A 26 14.09 5.97 -12.24
C THR A 26 13.49 5.89 -10.84
N GLN A 27 12.42 5.09 -10.67
CA GLN A 27 11.73 4.90 -9.39
C GLN A 27 11.30 3.44 -9.21
N VAL A 28 11.05 3.02 -7.96
CA VAL A 28 10.45 1.71 -7.70
C VAL A 28 8.99 1.77 -8.17
N TRP A 29 8.67 1.00 -9.22
CA TRP A 29 7.31 0.94 -9.75
C TRP A 29 6.40 0.06 -8.90
N GLY A 30 6.90 -1.08 -8.38
CA GLY A 30 6.11 -2.03 -7.61
C GLY A 30 6.98 -3.01 -6.84
N VAL A 31 6.36 -3.73 -5.90
CA VAL A 31 6.99 -4.82 -5.16
C VAL A 31 6.31 -6.12 -5.54
N ARG A 32 7.09 -7.18 -5.88
CA ARG A 32 6.55 -8.48 -6.25
C ARG A 32 6.56 -9.43 -5.05
N VAL A 33 5.42 -10.06 -4.83
CA VAL A 33 5.21 -11.14 -3.85
C VAL A 33 4.98 -12.43 -4.63
N LEU A 34 5.74 -13.49 -4.30
CA LEU A 34 5.58 -14.80 -4.92
C LEU A 34 4.64 -15.65 -4.08
N ALA A 35 3.59 -16.18 -4.69
CA ALA A 35 2.53 -16.91 -4.04
C ALA A 35 2.33 -18.31 -4.65
N THR A 36 2.11 -19.30 -3.81
CA THR A 36 1.68 -20.64 -4.25
C THR A 36 0.25 -20.58 -4.78
N ASP A 37 -0.62 -19.85 -4.10
CA ASP A 37 -1.99 -19.53 -4.55
C ASP A 37 -2.16 -18.01 -4.62
N VAL A 38 -2.13 -17.50 -5.85
CA VAL A 38 -2.19 -16.06 -6.13
C VAL A 38 -3.53 -15.44 -5.70
N GLU A 39 -4.64 -16.16 -5.86
CA GLU A 39 -5.98 -15.66 -5.48
C GLU A 39 -6.12 -15.51 -3.96
N THR A 40 -5.69 -16.54 -3.23
CA THR A 40 -5.71 -16.52 -1.76
C THR A 40 -4.85 -15.38 -1.21
N ILE A 41 -3.64 -15.20 -1.76
CA ILE A 41 -2.75 -14.14 -1.30
C ILE A 41 -3.24 -12.75 -1.71
N ALA A 42 -3.78 -12.56 -2.90
CA ALA A 42 -4.42 -11.30 -3.30
C ALA A 42 -5.56 -10.95 -2.34
N THR A 43 -6.47 -11.89 -2.08
CA THR A 43 -7.58 -11.71 -1.12
C THR A 43 -7.10 -11.33 0.28
N PHE A 44 -5.97 -11.90 0.74
CA PHE A 44 -5.36 -11.51 2.02
C PHE A 44 -4.98 -10.03 2.03
N TYR A 45 -4.23 -9.56 1.01
CA TYR A 45 -3.80 -8.15 0.95
C TYR A 45 -4.99 -7.19 0.83
N GLU A 46 -6.01 -7.56 0.07
CA GLU A 46 -7.26 -6.78 -0.03
C GLU A 46 -7.94 -6.61 1.32
N LYS A 47 -8.14 -7.70 2.05
CA LYS A 47 -8.85 -7.69 3.34
C LYS A 47 -8.03 -7.15 4.49
N ALA A 48 -6.75 -7.49 4.55
CA ALA A 48 -5.88 -7.08 5.66
C ALA A 48 -5.45 -5.61 5.57
N PHE A 49 -5.27 -5.09 4.35
CA PHE A 49 -4.66 -3.77 4.14
C PHE A 49 -5.54 -2.79 3.33
N GLY A 50 -6.76 -3.17 2.95
CA GLY A 50 -7.67 -2.30 2.20
C GLY A 50 -7.16 -2.00 0.78
N MET A 51 -6.48 -2.97 0.16
CA MET A 51 -6.07 -2.90 -1.23
C MET A 51 -7.21 -3.34 -2.15
N SER A 52 -7.10 -3.01 -3.45
CA SER A 52 -8.00 -3.54 -4.48
C SER A 52 -7.21 -3.93 -5.73
N GLU A 53 -7.71 -4.93 -6.45
CA GLU A 53 -7.14 -5.33 -7.74
C GLU A 53 -7.30 -4.19 -8.76
N VAL A 54 -6.16 -3.80 -9.36
CA VAL A 54 -6.10 -2.75 -10.41
C VAL A 54 -5.87 -3.34 -11.80
N ALA A 55 -5.24 -4.51 -11.89
CA ALA A 55 -5.00 -5.21 -13.13
C ALA A 55 -4.70 -6.71 -12.90
N ARG A 56 -4.92 -7.50 -13.94
CA ARG A 56 -4.60 -8.93 -14.00
C ARG A 56 -3.88 -9.24 -15.32
N PRO A 57 -2.59 -8.91 -15.45
CA PRO A 57 -1.86 -9.03 -16.72
C PRO A 57 -1.70 -10.47 -17.21
N VAL A 58 -1.61 -11.43 -16.27
CA VAL A 58 -1.48 -12.87 -16.60
C VAL A 58 -2.53 -13.66 -15.83
N ASN A 59 -3.29 -14.50 -16.55
CA ASN A 59 -4.28 -15.38 -15.97
C ASN A 59 -4.39 -16.70 -16.78
N SER A 60 -3.38 -17.55 -16.63
CA SER A 60 -3.35 -18.89 -17.25
C SER A 60 -3.54 -19.99 -16.21
N ALA A 61 -3.65 -21.24 -16.65
CA ALA A 61 -3.75 -22.39 -15.74
C ALA A 61 -2.51 -22.58 -14.86
N THR A 62 -1.33 -22.16 -15.33
CA THR A 62 -0.05 -22.38 -14.64
C THR A 62 0.57 -21.12 -14.07
N THR A 63 0.16 -19.94 -14.54
CA THR A 63 0.77 -18.68 -14.16
C THR A 63 -0.30 -17.62 -14.04
N LYS A 64 -0.31 -16.94 -12.90
CA LYS A 64 -1.20 -15.81 -12.62
C LYS A 64 -0.39 -14.61 -12.14
N GLU A 65 -0.88 -13.43 -12.45
CA GLU A 65 -0.37 -12.17 -11.93
C GLU A 65 -1.55 -11.25 -11.59
N ILE A 66 -1.59 -10.78 -10.35
CA ILE A 66 -2.56 -9.79 -9.88
C ILE A 66 -1.79 -8.58 -9.38
N ILE A 67 -2.16 -7.39 -9.84
CA ILE A 67 -1.61 -6.12 -9.36
C ILE A 67 -2.62 -5.51 -8.42
N LEU A 68 -2.20 -5.26 -7.17
CA LEU A 68 -2.98 -4.61 -6.13
C LEU A 68 -2.42 -3.22 -5.84
N ASN A 69 -3.29 -2.29 -5.46
CA ASN A 69 -2.88 -1.01 -4.91
C ASN A 69 -3.82 -0.56 -3.79
N PHE A 70 -3.40 0.43 -2.99
CA PHE A 70 -4.20 0.92 -1.87
C PHE A 70 -5.41 1.70 -2.37
N GLY A 71 -6.59 1.36 -1.86
CA GLY A 71 -7.88 1.97 -2.19
C GLY A 71 -9.01 0.96 -2.03
N GLN A 72 -10.11 1.38 -1.42
CA GLN A 72 -11.26 0.52 -1.12
C GLN A 72 -12.05 0.08 -2.37
N THR A 73 -11.75 0.66 -3.51
CA THR A 73 -12.33 0.28 -4.81
C THR A 73 -11.23 0.26 -5.87
N PRO A 74 -11.38 -0.55 -6.95
CA PRO A 74 -10.43 -0.58 -8.06
C PRO A 74 -10.14 0.80 -8.65
N ASP A 75 -11.13 1.68 -8.73
CA ASP A 75 -10.96 3.02 -9.29
C ASP A 75 -10.13 3.95 -8.37
N LEU A 76 -10.32 3.87 -7.06
CA LEU A 76 -9.48 4.58 -6.09
C LEU A 76 -8.06 4.02 -6.10
N ALA A 77 -7.90 2.71 -6.13
CA ALA A 77 -6.61 2.04 -6.16
C ALA A 77 -5.80 2.39 -7.44
N ARG A 78 -6.45 2.48 -8.61
CA ARG A 78 -5.77 2.90 -9.86
C ARG A 78 -5.24 4.32 -9.82
N ARG A 79 -5.86 5.22 -9.03
CA ARG A 79 -5.48 6.63 -8.91
C ARG A 79 -4.54 6.90 -7.73
N ALA A 80 -4.30 5.91 -6.89
CA ALA A 80 -3.44 6.06 -5.73
C ALA A 80 -1.98 6.27 -6.15
N ALA A 81 -1.35 7.32 -5.64
CA ALA A 81 0.07 7.62 -5.86
C ALA A 81 0.96 6.81 -4.90
N THR A 82 0.70 5.50 -4.81
CA THR A 82 1.43 4.56 -3.95
C THR A 82 2.08 3.48 -4.81
N THR A 83 3.10 2.81 -4.26
CA THR A 83 3.77 1.70 -4.93
C THR A 83 2.86 0.48 -4.93
N PRO A 84 2.49 -0.09 -6.09
CA PRO A 84 1.64 -1.28 -6.17
C PRO A 84 2.35 -2.55 -5.68
N VAL A 85 1.55 -3.52 -5.25
CA VAL A 85 1.99 -4.87 -4.91
C VAL A 85 1.55 -5.82 -6.00
N VAL A 86 2.51 -6.56 -6.57
CA VAL A 86 2.29 -7.53 -7.64
C VAL A 86 2.33 -8.93 -7.04
N ILE A 87 1.21 -9.60 -6.98
CA ILE A 87 1.14 -11.00 -6.56
C ILE A 87 1.34 -11.88 -7.80
N TYR A 88 2.35 -12.73 -7.77
CA TYR A 88 2.74 -13.54 -8.92
C TYR A 88 2.91 -15.01 -8.53
N THR A 89 2.58 -15.92 -9.43
CA THR A 89 2.80 -17.36 -9.21
C THR A 89 4.25 -17.64 -8.86
N ARG A 90 4.48 -18.31 -7.74
CA ARG A 90 5.82 -18.73 -7.31
C ARG A 90 6.37 -19.81 -8.23
N PRO A 91 7.54 -19.63 -8.87
CA PRO A 91 8.22 -20.71 -9.56
C PRO A 91 8.55 -21.86 -8.61
N ALA A 92 8.44 -23.11 -9.07
CA ALA A 92 8.66 -24.30 -8.21
C ALA A 92 10.04 -24.34 -7.54
N ALA A 93 11.05 -23.73 -8.13
CA ALA A 93 12.41 -23.64 -7.59
C ALA A 93 12.61 -22.50 -6.59
N ALA A 94 11.63 -21.58 -6.45
CA ALA A 94 11.75 -20.43 -5.54
C ALA A 94 11.34 -20.82 -4.12
N LEU A 95 12.15 -20.42 -3.13
CA LEU A 95 11.86 -20.65 -1.71
C LEU A 95 10.73 -19.74 -1.24
N ALA A 96 9.89 -20.23 -0.33
CA ALA A 96 8.92 -19.41 0.38
C ALA A 96 9.64 -18.33 1.19
N GLY A 97 9.07 -17.10 1.19
CA GLY A 97 9.65 -15.99 1.95
C GLY A 97 10.98 -15.45 1.41
N ALA A 98 11.34 -15.80 0.15
CA ALA A 98 12.58 -15.32 -0.48
C ALA A 98 12.60 -13.80 -0.77
N MET A 99 11.47 -13.11 -0.61
CA MET A 99 11.41 -11.66 -0.75
C MET A 99 12.02 -10.98 0.48
N ALA A 100 12.76 -9.90 0.29
CA ALA A 100 13.37 -9.12 1.37
C ALA A 100 12.28 -8.67 2.32
N SER A 101 11.48 -7.79 2.23
CA SER A 101 10.33 -7.41 3.06
C SER A 101 9.48 -6.39 2.33
N LEU A 102 8.16 -6.55 2.39
CA LEU A 102 7.26 -5.47 2.07
C LEU A 102 7.14 -4.58 3.32
N ILE A 103 7.36 -3.28 3.19
CA ILE A 103 7.13 -2.33 4.27
C ILE A 103 5.79 -1.62 4.00
N VAL A 104 4.87 -1.75 4.93
CA VAL A 104 3.51 -1.17 4.84
C VAL A 104 3.31 -0.17 5.96
N ARG A 105 3.13 1.11 5.63
CA ARG A 105 2.72 2.12 6.60
C ARG A 105 1.24 1.99 6.91
N VAL A 106 0.90 1.97 8.20
CA VAL A 106 -0.47 1.81 8.69
C VAL A 106 -0.85 2.94 9.65
N PRO A 107 -2.12 3.36 9.70
CA PRO A 107 -2.57 4.41 10.61
C PRO A 107 -2.68 3.94 12.07
N ASP A 108 -2.86 2.63 12.29
CA ASP A 108 -3.03 2.00 13.61
C ASP A 108 -2.37 0.62 13.57
N LEU A 109 -1.25 0.48 14.29
CA LEU A 109 -0.43 -0.73 14.27
C LEU A 109 -1.16 -1.94 14.88
N ASP A 110 -1.87 -1.72 15.98
CA ASP A 110 -2.52 -2.80 16.72
C ASP A 110 -3.71 -3.35 15.92
N LYS A 111 -4.53 -2.49 15.32
CA LYS A 111 -5.61 -2.91 14.40
C LYS A 111 -5.09 -3.60 13.15
N ALA A 112 -3.97 -3.15 12.60
CA ALA A 112 -3.37 -3.81 11.44
C ALA A 112 -2.89 -5.23 11.78
N ILE A 113 -2.30 -5.44 12.96
CA ILE A 113 -1.91 -6.77 13.44
C ILE A 113 -3.13 -7.67 13.62
N GLU A 114 -4.21 -7.16 14.20
CA GLU A 114 -5.47 -7.91 14.35
C GLU A 114 -6.06 -8.30 12.98
N SER A 115 -6.06 -7.36 12.03
CA SER A 115 -6.52 -7.61 10.66
C SER A 115 -5.68 -8.68 9.96
N VAL A 116 -4.36 -8.63 10.10
CA VAL A 116 -3.45 -9.66 9.56
C VAL A 116 -3.81 -11.04 10.12
N LYS A 117 -3.95 -11.16 11.44
CA LYS A 117 -4.30 -12.44 12.11
C LYS A 117 -5.68 -12.95 11.67
N ALA A 118 -6.67 -12.08 11.61
CA ALA A 118 -8.04 -12.43 11.18
C ALA A 118 -8.10 -12.93 9.73
N ASN A 119 -7.12 -12.58 8.88
CA ASN A 119 -7.04 -12.99 7.49
C ASN A 119 -5.95 -14.06 7.22
N GLY A 120 -5.57 -14.82 8.25
CA GLY A 120 -4.68 -15.99 8.12
C GLY A 120 -3.19 -15.69 8.16
N GLY A 121 -2.79 -14.45 8.36
CA GLY A 121 -1.39 -14.09 8.60
C GLY A 121 -0.97 -14.31 10.05
N THR A 122 0.32 -14.14 10.35
CA THR A 122 0.89 -14.35 11.69
C THR A 122 1.78 -13.22 12.13
N LEU A 123 1.72 -12.87 13.42
CA LEU A 123 2.69 -11.97 14.06
C LEU A 123 3.95 -12.78 14.41
N THR A 124 5.13 -12.34 13.94
CA THR A 124 6.39 -13.10 14.13
C THR A 124 7.11 -12.75 15.43
N ARG A 125 6.92 -11.54 15.95
CA ARG A 125 7.43 -11.07 17.24
C ARG A 125 6.60 -9.90 17.76
N PRO A 126 6.63 -9.59 19.08
CA PRO A 126 5.92 -8.43 19.64
C PRO A 126 6.28 -7.12 18.93
N PRO A 127 5.35 -6.15 18.86
CA PRO A 127 5.62 -4.84 18.32
C PRO A 127 6.76 -4.12 19.04
N GLY A 128 7.54 -3.36 18.29
CA GLY A 128 8.64 -2.55 18.79
C GLY A 128 8.46 -1.07 18.51
N ARG A 129 9.41 -0.28 19.00
CA ARG A 129 9.53 1.15 18.75
C ARG A 129 10.95 1.49 18.32
N ASN A 130 11.10 2.40 17.38
CA ASN A 130 12.37 2.98 16.99
C ASN A 130 12.28 4.50 17.19
N ASP A 131 13.00 5.00 18.21
CA ASP A 131 12.98 6.42 18.58
C ASP A 131 13.84 7.29 17.66
N VAL A 132 14.77 6.72 16.90
CA VAL A 132 15.60 7.47 15.95
C VAL A 132 14.75 7.96 14.77
N VAL A 133 13.89 7.09 14.23
CA VAL A 133 13.00 7.41 13.12
C VAL A 133 11.55 7.66 13.54
N GLN A 134 11.29 7.69 14.86
CA GLN A 134 9.97 7.95 15.45
C GLN A 134 8.86 7.04 14.89
N LEU A 135 9.13 5.73 14.84
CA LEU A 135 8.18 4.73 14.35
C LEU A 135 7.90 3.66 15.41
N ARG A 136 6.65 3.21 15.51
CA ARG A 136 6.31 1.87 15.99
C ARG A 136 6.33 0.91 14.81
N PHE A 137 6.71 -0.33 15.04
CA PHE A 137 6.77 -1.34 13.98
C PHE A 137 6.39 -2.73 14.48
N ALA A 138 5.97 -3.60 13.56
CA ALA A 138 5.76 -5.03 13.80
C ALA A 138 6.17 -5.83 12.57
N PHE A 139 6.60 -7.08 12.78
CA PHE A 139 6.85 -8.01 11.70
C PHE A 139 5.78 -9.08 11.69
N VAL A 140 5.15 -9.23 10.54
CA VAL A 140 4.11 -10.22 10.29
C VAL A 140 4.47 -11.06 9.06
N LYS A 141 3.76 -12.17 8.89
CA LYS A 141 3.83 -12.99 7.67
C LYS A 141 2.45 -13.08 7.05
N ASP A 142 2.40 -13.11 5.72
CA ASP A 142 1.20 -13.49 4.99
C ASP A 142 0.97 -15.02 5.09
N PRO A 143 -0.18 -15.56 4.59
CA PRO A 143 -0.46 -16.99 4.65
C PRO A 143 0.54 -17.87 3.88
N ASP A 144 1.32 -17.30 2.95
CA ASP A 144 2.36 -18.02 2.18
C ASP A 144 3.76 -17.88 2.77
N GLY A 145 3.89 -17.20 3.93
CA GLY A 145 5.14 -17.06 4.68
C GLY A 145 6.02 -15.88 4.29
N ASN A 146 5.57 -14.99 3.38
CA ASN A 146 6.33 -13.80 3.04
C ASN A 146 6.31 -12.81 4.21
N GLN A 147 7.48 -12.23 4.54
CA GLN A 147 7.59 -11.27 5.63
C GLN A 147 7.11 -9.89 5.20
N ILE A 148 6.38 -9.24 6.09
CA ILE A 148 5.90 -7.87 5.95
C ILE A 148 6.32 -7.11 7.21
N GLU A 149 6.86 -5.92 7.03
CA GLU A 149 7.07 -4.97 8.12
C GLU A 149 5.92 -3.95 8.12
N LEU A 150 5.18 -3.88 9.21
CA LEU A 150 4.19 -2.84 9.46
C LEU A 150 4.87 -1.69 10.18
N VAL A 151 4.66 -0.45 9.74
CA VAL A 151 5.20 0.75 10.38
C VAL A 151 4.09 1.76 10.64
N MET A 152 4.18 2.46 11.78
CA MET A 152 3.26 3.53 12.17
C MET A 152 4.04 4.69 12.75
N ASP A 153 3.75 5.92 12.30
CA ASP A 153 4.36 7.12 12.88
C ASP A 153 3.96 7.30 14.35
N VAL A 154 4.94 7.63 15.18
CA VAL A 154 4.69 8.04 16.57
C VAL A 154 4.38 9.53 16.56
N LYS A 155 3.20 9.88 17.10
CA LYS A 155 2.82 11.29 17.29
C LYS A 155 3.45 11.84 18.56
#